data_3ed8e42ec974f15e43222d5b84545b2f
#
_entry.id   3ed8e42ec974f15e43222d5b84545b2f
#
_cell.length_a   1.000
_cell.length_b   1.000
_cell.length_c   1.000
_cell.angle_alpha   90.00
_cell.angle_beta   90.00
_cell.angle_gamma   90.00
#
_symmetry.space_group_name_H-M   'P 1'
#
loop_
_entity.id
_entity.type
_entity.pdbx_description
1 polymer ?
#
loop_
_entity_poly.entity_id
_entity_poly.type
_entity_poly.pdbx_seq_one_letter_code
_entity_poly.pdbx_strand_id
1 'polypeptide(L)'
;MLSKKILFTISLSLLLVACSGTKVVFPKQIEYNTYSQKVVDAFIPFIQSKGYVILNPTDTRMTTSTANGFLTVEYLETDWFNSGIYDEASGNEFVIKHKIWITIERPGTVTVESIFGYMNDGEMKIFTSAPQKLYEVVSIVPESLNNLVSSKSL
;
A
#
# COMPACT_ATOMS: atom_id res chain seq x y z
N MET A 1 -52.72 -11.75 17.75
CA MET A 1 -52.07 -11.85 16.39
C MET A 1 -50.95 -10.83 16.32
N LEU A 2 -49.79 -11.13 16.83
CA LEU A 2 -48.62 -10.24 16.70
C LEU A 2 -47.96 -10.51 15.35
N SER A 3 -47.91 -9.43 14.59
CA SER A 3 -47.67 -9.41 13.15
C SER A 3 -46.32 -10.01 12.76
N LYS A 4 -46.35 -10.98 11.84
CA LYS A 4 -45.17 -11.54 11.15
C LYS A 4 -44.24 -10.49 10.50
N LYS A 5 -44.73 -9.25 10.39
CA LYS A 5 -43.96 -8.10 9.84
C LYS A 5 -42.85 -7.58 10.78
N ILE A 6 -43.05 -7.73 12.12
CA ILE A 6 -42.05 -7.24 13.10
C ILE A 6 -40.82 -8.18 13.13
N LEU A 7 -41.04 -9.49 12.94
CA LEU A 7 -39.94 -10.46 12.91
C LEU A 7 -39.02 -10.30 11.67
N PHE A 8 -39.61 -9.87 10.55
CA PHE A 8 -38.86 -9.69 9.31
C PHE A 8 -37.96 -8.44 9.33
N THR A 9 -38.40 -7.39 10.05
CA THR A 9 -37.63 -6.14 10.16
C THR A 9 -36.43 -6.29 11.10
N ILE A 10 -36.53 -7.12 12.14
CA ILE A 10 -35.41 -7.39 13.06
C ILE A 10 -34.36 -8.29 12.41
N SER A 11 -34.79 -9.26 11.56
CA SER A 11 -33.86 -10.12 10.83
C SER A 11 -33.07 -9.39 9.76
N LEU A 12 -33.64 -8.34 9.15
CA LEU A 12 -32.97 -7.55 8.12
C LEU A 12 -31.95 -6.56 8.71
N SER A 13 -32.20 -6.05 9.92
CA SER A 13 -31.27 -5.15 10.60
C SER A 13 -30.05 -5.87 11.19
N LEU A 14 -30.13 -7.17 11.49
CA LEU A 14 -28.97 -7.97 11.94
C LEU A 14 -28.03 -8.36 10.80
N LEU A 15 -28.50 -8.35 9.55
CA LEU A 15 -27.64 -8.64 8.38
C LEU A 15 -26.76 -7.45 7.93
N LEU A 16 -27.00 -6.25 8.45
CA LEU A 16 -26.23 -5.05 8.11
C LEU A 16 -25.02 -4.79 9.02
N VAL A 17 -24.81 -5.58 10.07
CA VAL A 17 -23.71 -5.39 11.03
C VAL A 17 -22.50 -6.29 10.73
N ALA A 18 -22.56 -7.17 9.74
CA ALA A 18 -21.50 -8.14 9.43
C ALA A 18 -20.55 -7.73 8.31
N CYS A 19 -20.48 -6.44 7.98
CA CYS A 19 -19.43 -5.90 7.09
C CYS A 19 -18.49 -4.96 7.85
N SER A 20 -17.88 -5.41 8.92
CA SER A 20 -16.64 -4.81 9.42
C SER A 20 -15.52 -5.22 8.46
N GLY A 21 -15.47 -4.47 7.35
CA GLY A 21 -14.80 -4.87 6.16
C GLY A 21 -13.29 -4.88 6.28
N THR A 22 -12.72 -5.95 5.80
CA THR A 22 -11.36 -5.93 5.28
C THR A 22 -11.32 -4.91 4.14
N LYS A 23 -10.42 -3.92 4.23
CA LYS A 23 -10.22 -2.96 3.14
C LYS A 23 -9.26 -3.54 2.11
N VAL A 24 -9.60 -3.39 0.85
CA VAL A 24 -8.71 -3.75 -0.26
C VAL A 24 -7.66 -2.66 -0.41
N VAL A 25 -6.40 -3.07 -0.48
CA VAL A 25 -5.28 -2.16 -0.74
C VAL A 25 -4.95 -2.25 -2.21
N PHE A 26 -5.19 -1.17 -2.95
CA PHE A 26 -4.87 -1.06 -4.37
C PHE A 26 -3.58 -0.26 -4.58
N PRO A 27 -2.86 -0.51 -5.70
CA PRO A 27 -1.81 0.38 -6.12
C PRO A 27 -2.31 1.82 -6.22
N LYS A 28 -1.62 2.75 -5.59
CA LYS A 28 -1.95 4.17 -5.64
C LYS A 28 -1.09 4.87 -6.68
N GLN A 29 -1.72 5.60 -7.61
CA GLN A 29 -1.06 6.45 -8.58
C GLN A 29 -1.10 7.91 -8.13
N ILE A 30 0.02 8.59 -8.31
CA ILE A 30 0.23 9.99 -7.94
C ILE A 30 0.88 10.68 -9.14
N GLU A 31 0.31 11.79 -9.60
CA GLU A 31 0.88 12.59 -10.69
C GLU A 31 1.97 13.54 -10.17
N TYR A 32 3.01 13.76 -10.98
CA TYR A 32 4.07 14.71 -10.68
C TYR A 32 4.55 15.43 -11.96
N ASN A 33 5.13 16.61 -11.79
CA ASN A 33 5.61 17.44 -12.90
C ASN A 33 7.02 18.02 -12.62
N THR A 34 7.93 17.18 -12.19
CA THR A 34 9.34 17.52 -11.97
C THR A 34 10.24 16.44 -12.59
N TYR A 35 11.54 16.48 -12.33
CA TYR A 35 12.43 15.39 -12.75
C TYR A 35 12.28 14.17 -11.83
N SER A 36 12.25 12.96 -12.41
CA SER A 36 12.12 11.72 -11.64
C SER A 36 13.18 11.59 -10.55
N GLN A 37 14.42 12.03 -10.83
CA GLN A 37 15.49 12.00 -9.83
C GLN A 37 15.17 12.85 -8.60
N LYS A 38 14.55 14.03 -8.76
CA LYS A 38 14.11 14.85 -7.61
C LYS A 38 13.06 14.15 -6.77
N VAL A 39 12.17 13.41 -7.41
CA VAL A 39 11.16 12.59 -6.73
C VAL A 39 11.83 11.48 -5.93
N VAL A 40 12.79 10.76 -6.53
CA VAL A 40 13.60 9.73 -5.84
C VAL A 40 14.34 10.30 -4.65
N ASP A 41 15.04 11.44 -4.85
CA ASP A 41 15.84 12.11 -3.81
C ASP A 41 14.98 12.56 -2.61
N ALA A 42 13.70 12.88 -2.85
CA ALA A 42 12.76 13.23 -1.80
C ALA A 42 12.15 11.97 -1.12
N PHE A 43 11.91 10.90 -1.89
CA PHE A 43 11.26 9.70 -1.38
C PHE A 43 12.16 8.85 -0.49
N ILE A 44 13.44 8.72 -0.83
CA ILE A 44 14.38 7.89 -0.06
C ILE A 44 14.42 8.33 1.40
N PRO A 45 14.76 9.58 1.76
CA PRO A 45 14.80 10.00 3.15
C PRO A 45 13.43 9.97 3.82
N PHE A 46 12.35 10.23 3.06
CA PHE A 46 10.99 10.16 3.59
C PHE A 46 10.64 8.74 4.03
N ILE A 47 10.84 7.74 3.17
CA ILE A 47 10.51 6.34 3.45
C ILE A 47 11.38 5.81 4.61
N GLN A 48 12.66 6.16 4.63
CA GLN A 48 13.56 5.84 5.73
C GLN A 48 13.12 6.48 7.06
N SER A 49 12.58 7.71 7.02
CA SER A 49 12.04 8.37 8.22
C SER A 49 10.81 7.66 8.80
N LYS A 50 10.14 6.81 8.02
CA LYS A 50 9.04 5.95 8.45
C LYS A 50 9.52 4.58 8.99
N GLY A 51 10.83 4.35 9.04
CA GLY A 51 11.45 3.12 9.56
C GLY A 51 11.65 2.03 8.52
N TYR A 52 11.33 2.27 7.24
CA TYR A 52 11.56 1.30 6.18
C TYR A 52 13.01 1.31 5.70
N VAL A 53 13.55 0.14 5.39
CA VAL A 53 14.84 -0.02 4.70
C VAL A 53 14.57 -0.11 3.21
N ILE A 54 15.29 0.69 2.41
CA ILE A 54 15.25 0.62 0.94
C ILE A 54 16.34 -0.32 0.46
N LEU A 55 15.97 -1.29 -0.39
CA LEU A 55 16.87 -2.34 -0.87
C LEU A 55 17.82 -1.84 -1.98
N ASN A 56 17.39 -0.84 -2.76
CA ASN A 56 18.11 -0.34 -3.93
C ASN A 56 18.26 1.19 -3.94
N PRO A 57 18.84 1.82 -2.90
CA PRO A 57 18.84 3.28 -2.78
C PRO A 57 19.74 4.00 -3.79
N THR A 58 20.66 3.31 -4.44
CA THR A 58 21.67 3.87 -5.38
C THR A 58 21.49 3.41 -6.82
N ASP A 59 20.76 2.33 -7.05
CA ASP A 59 20.47 1.78 -8.38
C ASP A 59 18.95 1.67 -8.57
N THR A 60 18.36 2.83 -8.83
CA THR A 60 16.90 2.96 -8.92
C THR A 60 16.37 2.75 -10.32
N ARG A 61 17.23 2.94 -11.36
CA ARG A 61 16.77 2.89 -12.76
C ARG A 61 16.57 1.47 -13.25
N MET A 62 15.37 1.17 -13.73
CA MET A 62 14.97 -0.13 -14.22
C MET A 62 14.21 -0.01 -15.54
N THR A 63 14.47 -0.94 -16.46
CA THR A 63 13.68 -1.09 -17.69
C THR A 63 12.80 -2.34 -17.56
N THR A 64 11.51 -2.16 -17.71
CA THR A 64 10.51 -3.23 -17.65
C THR A 64 9.81 -3.41 -18.99
N SER A 65 9.39 -4.63 -19.31
CA SER A 65 8.58 -4.92 -20.48
C SER A 65 7.12 -4.63 -20.20
N THR A 66 6.45 -3.99 -21.15
CA THR A 66 5.01 -3.70 -21.10
C THR A 66 4.34 -4.24 -22.36
N ALA A 67 3.01 -4.23 -22.39
CA ALA A 67 2.24 -4.60 -23.58
C ALA A 67 2.55 -3.73 -24.81
N ASN A 68 3.05 -2.50 -24.61
CA ASN A 68 3.37 -1.53 -25.66
C ASN A 68 4.88 -1.39 -25.93
N GLY A 69 5.73 -2.28 -25.37
CA GLY A 69 7.18 -2.25 -25.52
C GLY A 69 7.92 -2.18 -24.18
N PHE A 70 9.01 -1.43 -24.13
CA PHE A 70 9.82 -1.26 -22.92
C PHE A 70 9.52 0.09 -22.27
N LEU A 71 9.40 0.08 -20.94
CA LEU A 71 9.26 1.27 -20.11
C LEU A 71 10.46 1.37 -19.17
N THR A 72 11.14 2.51 -19.18
CA THR A 72 12.19 2.79 -18.20
C THR A 72 11.61 3.64 -17.07
N VAL A 73 11.84 3.20 -15.85
CA VAL A 73 11.33 3.83 -14.62
C VAL A 73 12.43 3.94 -13.59
N GLU A 74 12.27 4.85 -12.65
CA GLU A 74 12.97 4.77 -11.36
C GLU A 74 12.14 3.85 -10.47
N TYR A 75 12.78 2.85 -9.86
CA TYR A 75 12.15 1.84 -9.03
C TYR A 75 12.75 1.84 -7.64
N LEU A 76 11.92 1.88 -6.63
CA LEU A 76 12.31 1.73 -5.24
C LEU A 76 11.56 0.56 -4.62
N GLU A 77 12.26 -0.24 -3.84
CA GLU A 77 11.67 -1.35 -3.10
C GLU A 77 12.13 -1.31 -1.65
N THR A 78 11.18 -1.43 -0.72
CA THR A 78 11.52 -1.56 0.70
C THR A 78 11.73 -3.03 1.06
N ASP A 79 12.49 -3.27 2.10
CA ASP A 79 12.45 -4.55 2.79
C ASP A 79 11.14 -4.70 3.57
N TRP A 80 10.90 -5.90 4.09
CA TRP A 80 9.76 -6.16 4.95
C TRP A 80 9.88 -5.39 6.27
N PHE A 81 8.81 -4.70 6.63
CA PHE A 81 8.71 -3.91 7.84
C PHE A 81 7.68 -4.53 8.78
N ASN A 82 8.05 -4.72 10.03
CA ASN A 82 7.16 -5.23 11.07
C ASN A 82 6.13 -4.16 11.44
N SER A 83 4.84 -4.50 11.33
CA SER A 83 3.76 -3.53 11.54
C SER A 83 3.43 -3.26 13.01
N GLY A 84 3.84 -4.15 13.92
CA GLY A 84 3.38 -4.18 15.31
C GLY A 84 1.93 -4.68 15.47
N ILE A 85 1.30 -5.16 14.39
CA ILE A 85 -0.08 -5.63 14.37
C ILE A 85 -0.07 -7.14 14.13
N TYR A 86 -0.89 -7.86 14.91
CA TYR A 86 -0.93 -9.31 14.90
C TYR A 86 -2.26 -9.82 14.34
N ASP A 87 -2.19 -10.92 13.61
CA ASP A 87 -3.37 -11.67 13.18
C ASP A 87 -4.00 -12.38 14.40
N GLU A 88 -5.26 -12.13 14.65
CA GLU A 88 -5.95 -12.64 15.83
C GLU A 88 -6.10 -14.18 15.82
N ALA A 89 -6.15 -14.78 14.63
CA ALA A 89 -6.34 -16.22 14.48
C ALA A 89 -5.04 -17.02 14.64
N SER A 90 -3.94 -16.52 14.07
CA SER A 90 -2.64 -17.21 14.07
C SER A 90 -1.66 -16.68 15.09
N GLY A 91 -1.86 -15.45 15.62
CA GLY A 91 -0.91 -14.76 16.47
C GLY A 91 0.35 -14.27 15.75
N ASN A 92 0.41 -14.37 14.42
CA ASN A 92 1.55 -13.94 13.62
C ASN A 92 1.52 -12.43 13.38
N GLU A 93 2.69 -11.79 13.45
CA GLU A 93 2.82 -10.37 13.15
C GLU A 93 2.73 -10.12 11.65
N PHE A 94 1.93 -9.11 11.25
CA PHE A 94 1.89 -8.65 9.87
C PHE A 94 3.16 -7.86 9.53
N VAL A 95 3.69 -8.12 8.35
CA VAL A 95 4.79 -7.38 7.74
C VAL A 95 4.33 -6.67 6.49
N ILE A 96 4.92 -5.52 6.20
CA ILE A 96 4.54 -4.64 5.10
C ILE A 96 5.77 -4.36 4.23
N LYS A 97 5.56 -4.32 2.92
CA LYS A 97 6.55 -3.97 1.91
C LYS A 97 5.95 -3.01 0.90
N HIS A 98 6.72 -2.05 0.43
CA HIS A 98 6.30 -1.14 -0.63
C HIS A 98 7.18 -1.31 -1.86
N LYS A 99 6.53 -1.29 -3.03
CA LYS A 99 7.18 -1.17 -4.33
C LYS A 99 6.71 0.12 -4.97
N ILE A 100 7.63 0.91 -5.49
CA ILE A 100 7.36 2.25 -6.00
C ILE A 100 7.99 2.38 -7.37
N TRP A 101 7.16 2.67 -8.38
CA TRP A 101 7.59 2.92 -9.76
C TRP A 101 7.35 4.39 -10.09
N ILE A 102 8.38 5.06 -10.59
CA ILE A 102 8.35 6.47 -10.96
C ILE A 102 8.68 6.56 -12.44
N THR A 103 7.74 7.00 -13.28
CA THR A 103 7.99 7.17 -14.71
C THR A 103 9.01 8.29 -14.93
N ILE A 104 9.88 8.14 -15.96
CA ILE A 104 10.90 9.16 -16.25
C ILE A 104 10.30 10.37 -16.99
N GLU A 105 9.21 10.17 -17.71
CA GLU A 105 8.51 11.18 -18.49
C GLU A 105 7.86 12.26 -17.61
N ARG A 106 7.55 13.41 -18.22
CA ARG A 106 6.87 14.53 -17.57
C ARG A 106 5.70 15.03 -18.40
N PRO A 107 4.47 15.22 -17.84
CA PRO A 107 4.09 14.84 -16.48
C PRO A 107 4.20 13.32 -16.30
N GLY A 108 4.64 12.91 -15.13
CA GLY A 108 4.87 11.51 -14.82
C GLY A 108 3.92 11.01 -13.75
N THR A 109 4.01 9.72 -13.48
CA THR A 109 3.26 9.07 -12.40
C THR A 109 4.18 8.32 -11.46
N VAL A 110 3.84 8.36 -10.19
CA VAL A 110 4.37 7.46 -9.17
C VAL A 110 3.30 6.44 -8.86
N THR A 111 3.62 5.16 -8.99
CA THR A 111 2.75 4.07 -8.57
C THR A 111 3.32 3.43 -7.32
N VAL A 112 2.54 3.39 -6.26
CA VAL A 112 2.91 2.74 -4.99
C VAL A 112 2.05 1.50 -4.82
N GLU A 113 2.70 0.34 -4.79
CA GLU A 113 2.10 -0.94 -4.44
C GLU A 113 2.51 -1.30 -3.01
N SER A 114 1.53 -1.52 -2.14
CA SER A 114 1.76 -1.98 -0.78
C SER A 114 1.40 -3.45 -0.68
N ILE A 115 2.35 -4.28 -0.29
CA ILE A 115 2.22 -5.72 -0.11
C ILE A 115 2.29 -5.99 1.39
N PHE A 116 1.43 -6.86 1.89
CA PHE A 116 1.43 -7.24 3.30
C PHE A 116 1.05 -8.71 3.48
N GLY A 117 1.52 -9.27 4.54
CA GLY A 117 1.32 -10.67 4.89
C GLY A 117 1.90 -10.99 6.25
N TYR A 118 2.00 -12.27 6.57
CA TYR A 118 2.75 -12.76 7.72
C TYR A 118 3.45 -14.08 7.39
N MET A 119 4.50 -14.40 8.15
CA MET A 119 5.14 -15.71 8.08
C MET A 119 4.30 -16.75 8.83
N ASN A 120 4.02 -17.88 8.17
CA ASN A 120 3.36 -19.02 8.81
C ASN A 120 4.12 -20.29 8.44
N ASP A 121 4.66 -20.99 9.43
CA ASP A 121 5.43 -22.23 9.24
C ASP A 121 6.58 -22.10 8.22
N GLY A 122 7.23 -20.92 8.17
CA GLY A 122 8.33 -20.64 7.25
C GLY A 122 7.92 -20.18 5.85
N GLU A 123 6.61 -20.08 5.58
CA GLU A 123 6.08 -19.58 4.31
C GLU A 123 5.42 -18.21 4.47
N MET A 124 5.65 -17.31 3.51
CA MET A 124 5.01 -15.99 3.48
C MET A 124 3.60 -16.11 2.93
N LYS A 125 2.59 -15.79 3.75
CA LYS A 125 1.20 -15.62 3.33
C LYS A 125 0.92 -14.16 3.00
N ILE A 126 0.62 -13.87 1.74
CA ILE A 126 0.30 -12.53 1.24
C ILE A 126 -1.22 -12.37 1.14
N PHE A 127 -1.73 -11.20 1.48
CA PHE A 127 -3.15 -10.87 1.46
C PHE A 127 -3.44 -9.73 0.49
N THR A 128 -4.62 -9.77 -0.12
CA THR A 128 -5.15 -8.71 -1.01
C THR A 128 -6.09 -7.75 -0.29
N SER A 129 -6.53 -8.09 0.91
CA SER A 129 -7.38 -7.24 1.76
C SER A 129 -6.82 -7.17 3.17
N ALA A 130 -6.84 -5.99 3.77
CA ALA A 130 -6.29 -5.72 5.08
C ALA A 130 -7.39 -5.52 6.13
N PRO A 131 -7.25 -6.08 7.35
CA PRO A 131 -8.05 -5.64 8.49
C PRO A 131 -7.91 -4.12 8.70
N GLN A 132 -8.91 -3.49 9.29
CA GLN A 132 -8.92 -2.02 9.45
C GLN A 132 -7.65 -1.49 10.12
N LYS A 133 -7.19 -2.12 11.20
CA LYS A 133 -5.97 -1.72 11.92
C LYS A 133 -4.72 -1.77 11.04
N LEU A 134 -4.58 -2.82 10.23
CA LEU A 134 -3.44 -2.97 9.34
C LEU A 134 -3.52 -1.99 8.17
N TYR A 135 -4.71 -1.75 7.63
CA TYR A 135 -4.93 -0.79 6.55
C TYR A 135 -4.43 0.61 6.92
N GLU A 136 -4.67 1.05 8.15
CA GLU A 136 -4.23 2.37 8.62
C GLU A 136 -2.69 2.50 8.58
N VAL A 137 -1.97 1.44 8.91
CA VAL A 137 -0.49 1.42 8.84
C VAL A 137 0.00 1.30 7.39
N VAL A 138 -0.59 0.42 6.59
CA VAL A 138 -0.22 0.21 5.18
C VAL A 138 -0.42 1.48 4.35
N SER A 139 -1.46 2.26 4.60
CA SER A 139 -1.79 3.45 3.83
C SER A 139 -0.93 4.68 4.16
N ILE A 140 -0.22 4.70 5.29
CA ILE A 140 0.59 5.85 5.71
C ILE A 140 1.60 6.26 4.63
N VAL A 141 2.35 5.31 4.06
CA VAL A 141 3.38 5.62 3.06
C VAL A 141 2.77 6.16 1.77
N PRO A 142 1.82 5.49 1.09
CA PRO A 142 1.24 6.01 -0.15
C PRO A 142 0.49 7.34 0.04
N GLU A 143 -0.18 7.57 1.16
CA GLU A 143 -0.88 8.83 1.42
C GLU A 143 0.08 9.99 1.70
N SER A 144 1.12 9.75 2.48
CA SER A 144 2.13 10.77 2.76
C SER A 144 3.00 11.09 1.54
N LEU A 145 3.31 10.10 0.68
CA LEU A 145 3.99 10.34 -0.59
C LEU A 145 3.15 11.20 -1.52
N ASN A 146 1.82 11.01 -1.55
CA ASN A 146 0.94 11.90 -2.31
C ASN A 146 1.06 13.35 -1.86
N ASN A 147 1.09 13.59 -0.54
CA ASN A 147 1.26 14.93 0.01
C ASN A 147 2.64 15.53 -0.32
N LEU A 148 3.69 14.70 -0.26
CA LEU A 148 5.06 15.12 -0.60
C LEU A 148 5.17 15.57 -2.06
N VAL A 149 4.62 14.81 -3.01
CA VAL A 149 4.66 15.12 -4.45
C VAL A 149 3.77 16.32 -4.79
N SER A 150 2.62 16.44 -4.16
CA SER A 150 1.67 17.53 -4.38
C SER A 150 2.13 18.84 -3.74
N SER A 151 3.09 18.80 -2.82
CA SER A 151 3.67 20.01 -2.25
C SER A 151 4.53 20.73 -3.29
N LYS A 152 4.39 22.06 -3.40
CA LYS A 152 5.15 22.89 -4.34
C LYS A 152 6.67 22.94 -4.05
N SER A 153 7.17 22.12 -3.15
CA SER A 153 8.56 22.07 -2.69
C SER A 153 9.44 21.05 -3.45
N LEU A 154 8.89 20.31 -4.42
CA LEU A 154 9.65 19.42 -5.31
C LEU A 154 9.99 20.07 -6.64
#